data_c7a346494795656c5e1fd448b32608d1
#
_entry.id   c7a346494795656c5e1fd448b32608d1
#
_cell.length_a   1.000
_cell.length_b   1.000
_cell.length_c   1.000
_cell.angle_alpha   90.00
_cell.angle_beta   90.00
_cell.angle_gamma   90.00
#
_symmetry.space_group_name_H-M   'P 1'
#
loop_
_entity.id
_entity.type
_entity.pdbx_description
1 polymer ?
#
loop_
_entity_poly.entity_id
_entity_poly.type
_entity_poly.pdbx_seq_one_letter_code
_entity_poly.pdbx_strand_id
1 'polypeptide(L)' 'MRALSLITIKPGTIDLVTELLSKKRRIAKEVLPVTGRADICVLMNGSINDINITIMDFKKIGDIVATETLMEMEVDLGW' A
#
# COMPACT_ATOMS: atom_id res chain seq x y z
N MET A 1 -0.53 2.58 -13.94
CA MET A 1 0.81 2.39 -13.32
C MET A 1 0.70 1.55 -12.06
N ARG A 2 1.78 0.94 -11.65
CA ARG A 2 1.84 0.18 -10.40
C ARG A 2 2.54 0.98 -9.31
N ALA A 3 2.18 0.67 -8.08
CA ALA A 3 2.83 1.24 -6.91
C ALA A 3 2.90 0.18 -5.81
N LEU A 4 3.88 0.31 -4.93
CA LEU A 4 4.04 -0.56 -3.78
C LEU A 4 4.05 0.30 -2.53
N SER A 5 3.07 0.13 -1.66
CA SER A 5 3.05 0.79 -0.35
C SER A 5 3.64 -0.11 0.72
N LEU A 6 4.59 0.43 1.46
CA LEU A 6 5.15 -0.19 2.66
C LEU A 6 4.46 0.45 3.86
N ILE A 7 3.75 -0.36 4.63
CA ILE A 7 2.89 0.13 5.71
C ILE A 7 3.41 -0.37 7.05
N THR A 8 3.58 0.55 8.00
CA THR A 8 3.91 0.24 9.39
C THR A 8 2.68 0.47 10.25
N ILE A 9 2.36 -0.49 11.10
CA ILE A 9 1.15 -0.50 11.93
C ILE A 9 1.48 -0.59 13.41
N LYS A 10 0.48 -0.29 14.24
CA LYS A 10 0.59 -0.50 15.69
C LYS A 10 0.70 -2.00 15.99
N PRO A 11 1.50 -2.40 16.99
CA PRO A 11 1.61 -3.81 17.38
C PRO A 11 0.25 -4.44 17.69
N GLY A 12 0.04 -5.69 17.24
CA GLY A 12 -1.17 -6.44 17.50
C GLY A 12 -2.36 -6.13 16.60
N THR A 13 -2.18 -5.30 15.56
CA THR A 13 -3.29 -4.90 14.67
C THR A 13 -3.22 -5.50 13.27
N ILE A 14 -2.31 -6.45 13.03
CA ILE A 14 -2.03 -6.99 11.69
C ILE A 14 -3.29 -7.57 11.01
N ASP A 15 -4.08 -8.36 11.74
CA ASP A 15 -5.25 -9.00 11.17
C ASP A 15 -6.31 -7.97 10.79
N LEU A 16 -6.59 -7.02 11.68
CA LEU A 16 -7.58 -5.98 11.45
C LEU A 16 -7.20 -5.08 10.28
N VAL A 17 -5.96 -4.60 10.26
CA VAL A 17 -5.49 -3.69 9.19
C VAL A 17 -5.44 -4.41 7.86
N THR A 18 -4.95 -5.66 7.81
CA THR A 18 -4.94 -6.45 6.59
C THR A 18 -6.35 -6.60 6.02
N GLU A 19 -7.33 -6.87 6.87
CA GLU A 19 -8.73 -6.98 6.46
C GLU A 19 -9.25 -5.67 5.88
N LEU A 20 -9.00 -4.55 6.56
CA LEU A 20 -9.42 -3.23 6.08
C LEU A 20 -8.80 -2.87 4.73
N LEU A 21 -7.52 -3.13 4.56
CA LEU A 21 -6.83 -2.86 3.29
C LEU A 21 -7.33 -3.75 2.16
N SER A 22 -7.67 -5.00 2.46
CA SER A 22 -8.18 -5.96 1.48
C SER A 22 -9.54 -5.57 0.89
N LYS A 23 -10.27 -4.65 1.52
CA LYS A 23 -11.54 -4.14 1.01
C LYS A 23 -11.37 -3.13 -0.12
N LYS A 24 -10.17 -2.62 -0.36
CA LYS A 24 -9.89 -1.59 -1.38
C LYS A 24 -9.41 -2.18 -2.70
N ARG A 25 -10.02 -3.29 -3.11
CA ARG A 25 -9.52 -4.14 -4.21
C ARG A 25 -9.50 -3.49 -5.59
N ARG A 26 -10.22 -2.38 -5.78
CA ARG A 26 -10.20 -1.69 -7.08
C ARG A 26 -8.78 -1.23 -7.43
N ILE A 27 -8.04 -0.73 -6.46
CA ILE A 27 -6.68 -0.21 -6.63
C ILE A 27 -5.66 -1.10 -5.91
N ALA A 28 -5.94 -1.55 -4.70
CA ALA A 28 -5.09 -2.45 -3.93
C ALA A 28 -5.28 -3.89 -4.41
N LYS A 29 -4.39 -4.37 -5.27
CA LYS A 29 -4.50 -5.69 -5.91
C LYS A 29 -4.03 -6.83 -5.03
N GLU A 30 -3.01 -6.61 -4.22
CA GLU A 30 -2.49 -7.58 -3.28
C GLU A 30 -2.15 -6.90 -1.97
N VAL A 31 -2.48 -7.54 -0.87
CA VAL A 31 -2.16 -7.10 0.49
C VAL A 31 -1.37 -8.22 1.16
N LEU A 32 -0.10 -7.96 1.45
CA LEU A 32 0.84 -8.96 1.92
C LEU A 32 1.36 -8.58 3.31
N PRO A 33 1.02 -9.31 4.37
CA PRO A 33 1.74 -9.19 5.63
C PRO A 33 3.20 -9.61 5.42
N VAL A 34 4.11 -8.81 5.94
CA VAL A 34 5.56 -9.01 5.77
C VAL A 34 6.28 -8.78 7.09
N THR A 35 7.56 -9.11 7.13
CA THR A 35 8.46 -8.75 8.23
C THR A 35 9.60 -7.90 7.68
N GLY A 36 10.25 -7.16 8.55
CA GLY A 36 11.37 -6.30 8.19
C GLY A 36 11.04 -4.84 8.45
N ARG A 37 11.38 -3.97 7.50
CA ARG A 37 11.17 -2.53 7.65
C ARG A 37 9.71 -2.08 7.53
N ALA A 38 8.82 -2.98 7.18
CA ALA A 38 7.39 -2.73 7.10
C ALA A 38 6.63 -3.94 7.65
N ASP A 39 5.36 -3.76 7.95
CA ASP A 39 4.49 -4.81 8.45
C ASP A 39 3.56 -5.35 7.38
N ILE A 40 3.18 -4.52 6.42
CA ILE A 40 2.31 -4.87 5.31
C ILE A 40 2.82 -4.21 4.03
N CYS A 41 2.83 -4.98 2.94
CA CYS A 41 3.03 -4.43 1.60
C CYS A 41 1.70 -4.45 0.85
N VAL A 42 1.38 -3.38 0.15
CA VAL A 42 0.20 -3.31 -0.71
C VAL A 42 0.63 -3.02 -2.14
N LEU A 43 0.38 -3.97 -3.02
CA LEU A 43 0.60 -3.76 -4.45
C LEU A 43 -0.64 -3.11 -5.05
N MET A 44 -0.46 -1.96 -5.68
CA MET A 44 -1.54 -1.16 -6.27
C MET A 44 -1.35 -1.03 -7.77
N ASN A 45 -2.46 -0.89 -8.48
CA ASN A 45 -2.46 -0.60 -9.91
C ASN A 45 -3.63 0.34 -10.24
N GLY A 46 -3.31 1.43 -10.91
CA GLY A 46 -4.29 2.43 -11.29
C GLY A 46 -3.63 3.68 -11.82
N SER A 47 -4.39 4.75 -12.01
CA SER A 47 -3.83 6.05 -12.33
C SER A 47 -3.09 6.62 -11.12
N ILE A 48 -2.22 7.60 -11.35
CA ILE A 48 -1.53 8.28 -10.25
C ILE A 48 -2.52 8.90 -9.26
N ASN A 49 -3.63 9.45 -9.78
CA ASN A 49 -4.67 10.04 -8.96
C ASN A 49 -5.39 8.99 -8.10
N ASP A 50 -5.74 7.85 -8.68
CA ASP A 50 -6.38 6.74 -7.96
C ASP A 50 -5.47 6.19 -6.85
N ILE A 51 -4.18 6.07 -7.13
CA ILE A 51 -3.19 5.62 -6.15
C ILE A 51 -3.09 6.62 -5.00
N ASN A 52 -3.01 7.92 -5.31
CA ASN A 52 -2.93 8.95 -4.28
C ASN A 52 -4.17 8.97 -3.39
N ILE A 53 -5.37 8.85 -3.95
CA ILE A 53 -6.62 8.78 -3.19
C ILE A 53 -6.60 7.55 -2.26
N THR A 54 -6.16 6.43 -2.76
CA THR A 54 -6.08 5.19 -1.97
C THR A 54 -5.10 5.33 -0.81
N ILE A 55 -3.94 5.94 -1.04
CA ILE A 55 -2.95 6.20 0.03
C ILE A 55 -3.54 7.13 1.09
N MET A 56 -4.27 8.16 0.68
CA MET A 56 -4.94 9.06 1.62
C MET A 56 -5.97 8.32 2.47
N ASP A 57 -6.68 7.36 1.88
CA ASP A 57 -7.60 6.50 2.63
C ASP A 57 -6.87 5.62 3.64
N PHE A 58 -5.68 5.11 3.31
CA PHE A 58 -4.86 4.36 4.27
C PHE A 58 -4.53 5.21 5.49
N LYS A 59 -4.21 6.49 5.29
CA LYS A 59 -3.87 7.41 6.38
C LYS A 59 -5.02 7.69 7.33
N LYS A 60 -6.26 7.39 6.94
CA LYS A 60 -7.44 7.50 7.81
C LYS A 60 -7.60 6.31 8.75
N ILE A 61 -6.87 5.22 8.52
CA ILE A 61 -6.88 4.05 9.40
C ILE A 61 -5.99 4.36 10.59
N GLY A 62 -6.59 4.46 11.78
CA GLY A 62 -5.89 4.91 12.99
C GLY A 62 -4.74 4.01 13.44
N ASP A 63 -4.77 2.72 13.08
CA ASP A 63 -3.72 1.77 13.44
C ASP A 63 -2.52 1.79 12.49
N ILE A 64 -2.60 2.52 11.38
CA ILE A 64 -1.47 2.74 10.48
C ILE A 64 -0.64 3.90 11.02
N VAL A 65 0.62 3.61 11.31
CA VAL A 65 1.56 4.57 11.90
C VAL A 65 2.30 5.35 10.82
N ALA A 66 2.69 4.68 9.74
CA ALA A 66 3.45 5.28 8.66
C ALA A 66 3.22 4.53 7.35
N THR A 67 3.33 5.25 6.25
CA THR A 67 3.28 4.68 4.90
C THR A 67 4.43 5.24 4.08
N GLU A 68 5.01 4.38 3.24
CA GLU A 68 5.98 4.77 2.22
C GLU A 68 5.53 4.14 0.92
N THR A 69 5.36 4.92 -0.12
CA THR A 69 4.89 4.40 -1.40
C THR A 69 5.94 4.58 -2.47
N LEU A 70 6.27 3.47 -3.13
CA LEU A 70 7.17 3.43 -4.25
C LEU A 70 6.33 3.41 -5.52
N MET A 71 6.55 4.38 -6.40
CA MET A 71 5.81 4.50 -7.65
C MET A 71 6.64 3.91 -8.79
N GLU A 72 5.98 3.14 -9.66
CA GLU A 72 6.61 2.63 -10.86
C GLU A 72 7.03 3.77 -11.78
N MET A 73 8.24 3.70 -12.30
CA MET A 73 8.71 4.63 -13.32
C MET A 73 8.76 3.92 -14.67
N GLU A 74 8.33 4.60 -15.73
CA GLU A 74 8.58 4.17 -17.09
C GLU A 74 9.93 4.71 -17.51
N VAL A 75 10.86 3.80 -17.78
CA VAL A 75 12.21 4.16 -18.22
C VAL A 75 12.50 3.42 -19.51
N ASP A 76 12.81 4.17 -20.56
CA ASP A 76 13.33 3.59 -21.78
C ASP A 76 14.84 3.40 -21.60
N LEU A 77 15.25 2.16 -21.45
CA LEU A 77 16.64 1.80 -21.20
C LEU A 77 17.40 1.49 -22.48
N GLY A 78 16.74 1.55 -23.64
CA GLY A 78 17.38 1.36 -24.92
C GLY A 78 17.79 -0.09 -25.22
N TRP A 79 17.25 -1.05 -24.51
CA TRP A 79 17.50 -2.46 -24.79
C TRP A 79 16.21 -3.29 -24.90
#